data_d6ba80b1be7969ac700c61773e05e1be
#
_entry.id   d6ba80b1be7969ac700c61773e05e1be
#
_cell.length_a   1.000
_cell.length_b   1.000
_cell.length_c   1.000
_cell.angle_alpha   90.00
_cell.angle_beta   90.00
_cell.angle_gamma   90.00
#
_symmetry.space_group_name_H-M   'P 1'
#
loop_
_entity.id
_entity.type
_entity.pdbx_description
1 polymer ?
#
loop_
_entity_poly.entity_id
_entity_poly.type
_entity_poly.pdbx_seq_one_letter_code
_entity_poly.pdbx_strand_id
1 'polypeptide(L)'
;MDLKTAEGNPGVLSIIVLTYNRKRLLRGCLDSLFSQTAPRESLEILVVDDGSTDGTEEIIREISLRYPDLKYCRQAHKGIPVARNTGIANASGNIIAIVADDYLLAPDYAETITKFFRENPGAMVVRFKIIAAEDDFISRVSHFYLDVGVRRRLCCEEISEESWLKSLKKKWQKLPVVEEQITTQHDLEAAGGAAFKRGVFKTVGLFDESLLRAEDTDMTRRLRAQGILVYYYPYHQIRHRYGRSIFATVSQCFASGRNRWRYYNKYSNDSVDLFRLAGWRIKEKIGALLSAFWRARQAGSVREFLLYLPFMCLFETSTKLGFFWSALLSKKKGADSTGRS
;
A
#
# COMPACT_ATOMS: atom_id res chain seq x y z
N MET A 1 24.11 -7.50 8.08
CA MET A 1 23.47 -8.44 9.01
C MET A 1 22.64 -9.40 8.17
N ASP A 2 22.91 -10.68 8.23
CA ASP A 2 22.30 -11.66 7.32
C ASP A 2 20.88 -11.99 7.81
N LEU A 3 19.85 -11.50 7.13
CA LEU A 3 18.42 -11.75 7.44
C LEU A 3 18.06 -13.26 7.50
N LYS A 4 18.93 -14.11 6.95
CA LYS A 4 18.74 -15.56 6.90
C LYS A 4 18.80 -16.24 8.26
N THR A 5 19.42 -15.63 9.27
CA THR A 5 19.70 -16.27 10.57
C THR A 5 18.89 -15.73 11.75
N ALA A 6 18.33 -14.51 11.68
CA ALA A 6 17.63 -13.91 12.82
C ALA A 6 16.14 -14.32 12.86
N GLU A 7 15.76 -15.12 13.85
CA GLU A 7 14.35 -15.50 14.07
C GLU A 7 13.49 -14.36 14.63
N GLY A 8 14.11 -13.26 15.05
CA GLY A 8 13.48 -12.16 15.77
C GLY A 8 13.13 -12.53 17.21
N ASN A 9 12.99 -11.52 18.05
CA ASN A 9 12.62 -11.73 19.46
C ASN A 9 11.17 -12.19 19.56
N PRO A 10 10.92 -13.40 20.09
CA PRO A 10 9.55 -13.86 20.29
C PRO A 10 8.82 -12.91 21.24
N GLY A 11 7.57 -12.58 20.91
CA GLY A 11 6.76 -11.67 21.73
C GLY A 11 6.98 -10.18 21.47
N VAL A 12 7.95 -9.77 20.63
CA VAL A 12 8.16 -8.38 20.27
C VAL A 12 7.53 -8.08 18.90
N LEU A 13 6.73 -7.02 18.86
CA LEU A 13 6.20 -6.39 17.65
C LEU A 13 7.08 -5.18 17.28
N SER A 14 7.75 -5.24 16.14
CA SER A 14 8.45 -4.06 15.59
C SER A 14 7.50 -3.27 14.68
N ILE A 15 7.28 -2.00 14.99
CA ILE A 15 6.51 -1.07 14.18
C ILE A 15 7.47 -0.13 13.47
N ILE A 16 7.59 -0.30 12.16
CA ILE A 16 8.45 0.50 11.29
C ILE A 16 7.64 1.67 10.73
N VAL A 17 8.02 2.88 11.07
CA VAL A 17 7.41 4.12 10.55
C VAL A 17 8.33 4.69 9.48
N LEU A 18 7.84 4.83 8.25
CA LEU A 18 8.58 5.42 7.14
C LEU A 18 8.24 6.90 6.99
N THR A 19 9.24 7.75 6.85
CA THR A 19 9.04 9.19 6.67
C THR A 19 10.00 9.79 5.63
N TYR A 20 9.54 10.84 4.95
CA TYR A 20 10.34 11.68 4.07
C TYR A 20 9.71 13.06 3.93
N ASN A 21 10.34 14.11 4.47
CA ASN A 21 9.89 15.51 4.41
C ASN A 21 8.43 15.71 4.87
N ARG A 22 8.05 15.09 5.99
CA ARG A 22 6.68 15.12 6.53
C ARG A 22 6.64 15.22 8.06
N LYS A 23 7.54 16.02 8.65
CA LYS A 23 7.69 16.14 10.10
C LYS A 23 6.39 16.35 10.89
N ARG A 24 5.42 17.12 10.34
CA ARG A 24 4.13 17.39 11.02
C ARG A 24 3.23 16.15 11.07
N LEU A 25 3.22 15.35 10.01
CA LEU A 25 2.45 14.11 9.95
C LEU A 25 3.08 13.05 10.85
N LEU A 26 4.41 12.92 10.78
CA LEU A 26 5.19 12.00 11.60
C LEU A 26 4.93 12.20 13.11
N ARG A 27 4.88 13.46 13.60
CA ARG A 27 4.58 13.74 15.01
C ARG A 27 3.24 13.10 15.43
N GLY A 28 2.16 13.35 14.67
CA GLY A 28 0.85 12.76 14.98
C GLY A 28 0.81 11.24 14.90
N CYS A 29 1.56 10.64 13.97
CA CYS A 29 1.71 9.19 13.90
C CYS A 29 2.40 8.64 15.15
N LEU A 30 3.53 9.23 15.56
CA LEU A 30 4.28 8.83 16.75
C LEU A 30 3.48 9.02 18.04
N ASP A 31 2.73 10.13 18.18
CA ASP A 31 1.85 10.35 19.33
C ASP A 31 0.82 9.21 19.44
N SER A 32 0.25 8.74 18.33
CA SER A 32 -0.68 7.61 18.32
C SER A 32 0.01 6.27 18.67
N LEU A 33 1.29 6.10 18.32
CA LEU A 33 2.08 4.91 18.66
C LEU A 33 2.52 4.91 20.12
N PHE A 34 2.83 6.06 20.71
CA PHE A 34 3.16 6.14 22.13
C PHE A 34 1.94 6.03 23.05
N SER A 35 0.73 6.13 22.50
CA SER A 35 -0.54 5.95 23.22
C SER A 35 -1.07 4.50 23.11
N GLN A 36 -0.25 3.55 22.66
CA GLN A 36 -0.69 2.15 22.57
C GLN A 36 -0.88 1.53 23.96
N THR A 37 -1.92 0.69 24.08
CA THR A 37 -2.26 -0.05 25.32
C THR A 37 -1.38 -1.27 25.54
N ALA A 38 -0.75 -1.77 24.49
CA ALA A 38 0.18 -2.91 24.61
C ALA A 38 1.39 -2.57 25.52
N PRO A 39 1.90 -3.55 26.29
CA PRO A 39 3.07 -3.38 27.15
C PRO A 39 4.27 -2.84 26.36
N ARG A 40 4.93 -1.83 26.90
CA ARG A 40 6.01 -1.11 26.20
C ARG A 40 7.17 -2.04 25.82
N GLU A 41 7.50 -2.97 26.69
CA GLU A 41 8.53 -3.99 26.48
C GLU A 41 8.23 -4.97 25.34
N SER A 42 6.97 -5.08 24.94
CA SER A 42 6.54 -5.89 23.78
C SER A 42 6.58 -5.14 22.46
N LEU A 43 6.88 -3.83 22.50
CA LEU A 43 6.87 -2.95 21.34
C LEU A 43 8.27 -2.41 21.02
N GLU A 44 8.62 -2.44 19.76
CA GLU A 44 9.75 -1.71 19.21
C GLU A 44 9.23 -0.71 18.18
N ILE A 45 9.45 0.58 18.37
CA ILE A 45 9.14 1.62 17.39
C ILE A 45 10.41 2.08 16.71
N LEU A 46 10.47 1.90 15.39
CA LEU A 46 11.62 2.25 14.56
C LEU A 46 11.18 3.24 13.47
N VAL A 47 11.68 4.46 13.52
CA VAL A 47 11.51 5.45 12.44
C VAL A 47 12.64 5.29 11.44
N VAL A 48 12.27 5.13 10.16
CA VAL A 48 13.20 5.17 9.03
C VAL A 48 12.96 6.44 8.25
N ASP A 49 13.92 7.34 8.31
CA ASP A 49 13.92 8.61 7.59
C ASP A 49 14.70 8.48 6.28
N ASP A 50 13.99 8.59 5.17
CA ASP A 50 14.56 8.47 3.82
C ASP A 50 15.23 9.78 3.34
N GLY A 51 15.98 10.44 4.22
CA GLY A 51 16.81 11.61 3.91
C GLY A 51 16.05 12.94 3.95
N SER A 52 15.19 13.14 4.94
CA SER A 52 14.47 14.39 5.14
C SER A 52 15.37 15.60 5.34
N THR A 53 14.91 16.76 4.88
CA THR A 53 15.56 18.07 4.99
C THR A 53 14.65 19.14 5.61
N ASP A 54 13.49 18.75 6.13
CA ASP A 54 12.45 19.65 6.64
C ASP A 54 12.50 19.87 8.16
N GLY A 55 13.54 19.37 8.84
CA GLY A 55 13.66 19.39 10.29
C GLY A 55 13.03 18.17 10.98
N THR A 56 12.91 17.06 10.26
CA THR A 56 12.42 15.77 10.81
C THR A 56 13.36 15.26 11.91
N GLU A 57 14.68 15.36 11.72
CA GLU A 57 15.69 14.88 12.70
C GLU A 57 15.57 15.61 14.03
N GLU A 58 15.35 16.93 14.01
CA GLU A 58 15.17 17.74 15.21
C GLU A 58 13.93 17.31 16.01
N ILE A 59 12.82 17.02 15.33
CA ILE A 59 11.61 16.51 15.98
C ILE A 59 11.86 15.12 16.59
N ILE A 60 12.55 14.24 15.90
CA ILE A 60 12.89 12.92 16.45
C ILE A 60 13.76 13.07 17.69
N ARG A 61 14.76 13.97 17.67
CA ARG A 61 15.62 14.24 18.84
C ARG A 61 14.82 14.75 20.05
N GLU A 62 13.87 15.67 19.82
CA GLU A 62 12.95 16.16 20.85
C GLU A 62 12.09 15.03 21.44
N ILE A 63 11.52 14.17 20.58
CA ILE A 63 10.68 13.05 20.99
C ILE A 63 11.48 12.00 21.76
N SER A 64 12.73 11.73 21.35
CA SER A 64 13.60 10.74 22.00
C SER A 64 13.98 11.13 23.44
N LEU A 65 13.93 12.41 23.79
CA LEU A 65 14.10 12.85 25.21
C LEU A 65 12.98 12.29 26.11
N ARG A 66 11.77 12.14 25.56
CA ARG A 66 10.61 11.61 26.29
C ARG A 66 10.46 10.08 26.11
N TYR A 67 10.90 9.57 24.98
CA TYR A 67 10.82 8.16 24.61
C TYR A 67 12.18 7.63 24.17
N PRO A 68 13.09 7.34 25.12
CA PRO A 68 14.50 7.01 24.83
C PRO A 68 14.68 5.67 24.10
N ASP A 69 13.70 4.83 24.09
CA ASP A 69 13.62 3.55 23.36
C ASP A 69 13.15 3.69 21.90
N LEU A 70 12.81 4.91 21.45
CA LEU A 70 12.54 5.18 20.05
C LEU A 70 13.81 4.98 19.21
N LYS A 71 13.75 4.03 18.29
CA LYS A 71 14.86 3.82 17.34
C LYS A 71 14.70 4.75 16.13
N TYR A 72 15.81 5.34 15.71
CA TYR A 72 15.87 6.19 14.53
C TYR A 72 16.98 5.77 13.59
N CYS A 73 16.63 5.58 12.32
CA CYS A 73 17.57 5.25 11.25
C CYS A 73 17.39 6.23 10.11
N ARG A 74 18.42 7.00 9.76
CA ARG A 74 18.43 7.92 8.63
C ARG A 74 19.24 7.34 7.49
N GLN A 75 18.73 7.42 6.27
CA GLN A 75 19.44 7.03 5.05
C GLN A 75 19.41 8.16 4.02
N ALA A 76 20.25 8.08 2.99
CA ALA A 76 20.10 8.94 1.82
C ALA A 76 18.79 8.60 1.10
N HIS A 77 18.13 9.61 0.49
CA HIS A 77 16.85 9.40 -0.21
C HIS A 77 16.98 8.39 -1.35
N LYS A 78 16.40 7.21 -1.17
CA LYS A 78 16.41 6.08 -2.11
C LYS A 78 15.01 5.55 -2.43
N GLY A 79 14.00 6.06 -1.74
CA GLY A 79 12.60 5.69 -1.95
C GLY A 79 12.08 4.62 -1.01
N ILE A 80 10.77 4.42 -1.08
CA ILE A 80 9.99 3.59 -0.14
C ILE A 80 10.51 2.16 0.00
N PRO A 81 10.83 1.39 -1.06
CA PRO A 81 11.24 0.00 -0.89
C PRO A 81 12.57 -0.13 -0.15
N VAL A 82 13.54 0.78 -0.39
CA VAL A 82 14.81 0.79 0.34
C VAL A 82 14.57 1.12 1.81
N ALA A 83 13.74 2.12 2.11
CA ALA A 83 13.41 2.50 3.48
C ALA A 83 12.70 1.34 4.23
N ARG A 84 11.78 0.61 3.57
CA ARG A 84 11.18 -0.60 4.15
C ARG A 84 12.21 -1.67 4.45
N ASN A 85 13.09 -1.96 3.51
CA ASN A 85 14.15 -2.96 3.67
C ASN A 85 15.10 -2.58 4.81
N THR A 86 15.48 -1.31 4.89
CA THR A 86 16.29 -0.78 6.01
C THR A 86 15.56 -0.98 7.34
N GLY A 87 14.26 -0.69 7.41
CA GLY A 87 13.47 -0.93 8.61
C GLY A 87 13.39 -2.40 8.98
N ILE A 88 13.13 -3.30 8.03
CA ILE A 88 13.07 -4.75 8.25
C ILE A 88 14.41 -5.28 8.76
N ALA A 89 15.52 -4.79 8.21
CA ALA A 89 16.87 -5.21 8.61
C ALA A 89 17.23 -4.76 10.04
N ASN A 90 16.73 -3.60 10.48
CA ASN A 90 17.02 -3.03 11.80
C ASN A 90 15.96 -3.39 12.87
N ALA A 91 14.83 -3.95 12.48
CA ALA A 91 13.81 -4.43 13.41
C ALA A 91 14.27 -5.67 14.15
N SER A 92 13.93 -5.82 15.44
CA SER A 92 14.30 -6.97 16.28
C SER A 92 13.16 -7.97 16.50
N GLY A 93 11.89 -7.54 16.35
CA GLY A 93 10.72 -8.38 16.64
C GLY A 93 10.48 -9.50 15.62
N ASN A 94 9.79 -10.54 16.05
CA ASN A 94 9.34 -11.64 15.19
C ASN A 94 8.09 -11.30 14.37
N ILE A 95 7.36 -10.24 14.76
CA ILE A 95 6.28 -9.63 13.98
C ILE A 95 6.73 -8.22 13.57
N ILE A 96 6.52 -7.86 12.33
CA ILE A 96 6.92 -6.58 11.74
C ILE A 96 5.69 -5.90 11.15
N ALA A 97 5.28 -4.77 11.69
CA ALA A 97 4.26 -3.91 11.11
C ALA A 97 4.90 -2.74 10.36
N ILE A 98 4.40 -2.42 9.18
CA ILE A 98 4.87 -1.28 8.38
C ILE A 98 3.78 -0.21 8.41
N VAL A 99 4.16 1.01 8.80
CA VAL A 99 3.28 2.15 9.00
C VAL A 99 3.80 3.34 8.21
N ALA A 100 2.90 4.10 7.59
CA ALA A 100 3.25 5.37 6.97
C ALA A 100 3.13 6.52 8.00
N ASP A 101 3.92 7.56 7.83
CA ASP A 101 3.95 8.74 8.71
C ASP A 101 2.65 9.57 8.74
N ASP A 102 1.74 9.32 7.81
CA ASP A 102 0.43 9.95 7.68
C ASP A 102 -0.74 9.09 8.24
N TYR A 103 -0.40 8.04 9.00
CA TYR A 103 -1.40 7.20 9.67
C TYR A 103 -1.60 7.60 11.13
N LEU A 104 -2.86 7.53 11.57
CA LEU A 104 -3.24 7.59 12.98
C LEU A 104 -3.77 6.22 13.39
N LEU A 105 -3.18 5.66 14.43
CA LEU A 105 -3.45 4.32 14.91
C LEU A 105 -4.33 4.37 16.16
N ALA A 106 -5.29 3.47 16.27
CA ALA A 106 -6.08 3.34 17.49
C ALA A 106 -5.19 2.79 18.63
N PRO A 107 -5.53 3.08 19.90
CA PRO A 107 -4.70 2.67 21.04
C PRO A 107 -4.47 1.16 21.17
N ASP A 108 -5.36 0.34 20.64
CA ASP A 108 -5.32 -1.13 20.65
C ASP A 108 -4.71 -1.76 19.36
N TYR A 109 -4.08 -0.94 18.48
CA TYR A 109 -3.53 -1.43 17.22
C TYR A 109 -2.48 -2.53 17.40
N ALA A 110 -1.54 -2.32 18.31
CA ALA A 110 -0.47 -3.28 18.58
C ALA A 110 -1.01 -4.59 19.21
N GLU A 111 -1.95 -4.47 20.14
CA GLU A 111 -2.64 -5.64 20.72
C GLU A 111 -3.43 -6.41 19.68
N THR A 112 -4.12 -5.69 18.77
CA THR A 112 -4.88 -6.32 17.68
C THR A 112 -3.98 -7.14 16.76
N ILE A 113 -2.79 -6.63 16.41
CA ILE A 113 -1.82 -7.39 15.60
C ILE A 113 -1.37 -8.67 16.32
N THR A 114 -0.92 -8.53 17.55
CA THR A 114 -0.41 -9.67 18.33
C THR A 114 -1.49 -10.71 18.60
N LYS A 115 -2.69 -10.26 18.92
CA LYS A 115 -3.89 -11.11 19.09
C LYS A 115 -4.21 -11.86 17.80
N PHE A 116 -4.25 -11.16 16.66
CA PHE A 116 -4.52 -11.77 15.36
C PHE A 116 -3.57 -12.93 15.06
N PHE A 117 -2.26 -12.74 15.19
CA PHE A 117 -1.28 -13.79 14.90
C PHE A 117 -1.27 -14.93 15.93
N ARG A 118 -1.70 -14.67 17.16
CA ARG A 118 -1.90 -15.70 18.18
C ARG A 118 -3.11 -16.58 17.88
N GLU A 119 -4.21 -15.97 17.44
CA GLU A 119 -5.45 -16.67 17.11
C GLU A 119 -5.39 -17.36 15.73
N ASN A 120 -4.49 -16.91 14.86
CA ASN A 120 -4.28 -17.44 13.50
C ASN A 120 -2.82 -17.87 13.32
N PRO A 121 -2.35 -18.97 13.95
CA PRO A 121 -0.94 -19.35 13.95
C PRO A 121 -0.39 -19.65 12.55
N GLY A 122 -1.23 -20.09 11.59
CA GLY A 122 -0.88 -20.30 10.20
C GLY A 122 -0.78 -19.02 9.36
N ALA A 123 -1.32 -17.88 9.83
CA ALA A 123 -1.24 -16.62 9.11
C ALA A 123 0.18 -16.07 9.12
N MET A 124 0.64 -15.62 7.96
CA MET A 124 1.97 -15.02 7.80
C MET A 124 1.90 -13.51 7.54
N VAL A 125 0.80 -13.02 6.98
CA VAL A 125 0.59 -11.61 6.61
C VAL A 125 -0.85 -11.22 6.91
N VAL A 126 -1.03 -10.06 7.55
CA VAL A 126 -2.33 -9.42 7.74
C VAL A 126 -2.26 -7.95 7.33
N ARG A 127 -3.32 -7.47 6.71
CA ARG A 127 -3.53 -6.04 6.44
C ARG A 127 -4.81 -5.57 7.12
N PHE A 128 -4.80 -4.32 7.52
CA PHE A 128 -5.93 -3.70 8.21
C PHE A 128 -6.71 -2.77 7.27
N LYS A 129 -7.96 -2.48 7.64
CA LYS A 129 -8.81 -1.53 6.93
C LYS A 129 -8.25 -0.12 7.08
N ILE A 130 -8.04 0.56 5.94
CA ILE A 130 -7.61 1.96 5.93
C ILE A 130 -8.83 2.82 5.61
N ILE A 131 -9.06 3.87 6.39
CA ILE A 131 -10.12 4.86 6.21
C ILE A 131 -9.54 6.28 6.18
N ALA A 132 -10.30 7.25 5.68
CA ALA A 132 -9.89 8.65 5.78
C ALA A 132 -9.91 9.13 7.24
N ALA A 133 -8.89 9.87 7.65
CA ALA A 133 -8.81 10.47 8.99
C ALA A 133 -9.64 11.76 9.08
N GLU A 134 -9.63 12.55 8.02
CA GLU A 134 -10.37 13.80 7.86
C GLU A 134 -11.61 13.61 6.98
N ASP A 135 -12.67 14.36 7.28
CA ASP A 135 -13.91 14.35 6.49
C ASP A 135 -13.99 15.54 5.51
N ASP A 136 -12.83 16.03 5.02
CA ASP A 136 -12.79 17.04 3.97
C ASP A 136 -12.99 16.41 2.57
N PHE A 137 -13.32 17.25 1.60
CA PHE A 137 -13.63 16.83 0.24
C PHE A 137 -12.48 16.05 -0.42
N ILE A 138 -11.23 16.50 -0.26
CA ILE A 138 -10.06 15.87 -0.90
C ILE A 138 -9.77 14.51 -0.28
N SER A 139 -9.88 14.39 1.04
CA SER A 139 -9.75 13.14 1.76
C SER A 139 -10.80 12.12 1.33
N ARG A 140 -12.07 12.53 1.23
CA ARG A 140 -13.17 11.67 0.77
C ARG A 140 -12.98 11.20 -0.67
N VAL A 141 -12.69 12.09 -1.62
CA VAL A 141 -12.50 11.70 -3.02
C VAL A 141 -11.25 10.83 -3.22
N SER A 142 -10.18 11.13 -2.50
CA SER A 142 -8.94 10.33 -2.55
C SER A 142 -9.15 8.94 -1.98
N HIS A 143 -9.82 8.84 -0.84
CA HIS A 143 -10.19 7.57 -0.23
C HIS A 143 -11.10 6.75 -1.15
N PHE A 144 -12.14 7.38 -1.70
CA PHE A 144 -13.06 6.73 -2.62
C PHE A 144 -12.34 6.19 -3.87
N TYR A 145 -11.41 6.97 -4.45
CA TYR A 145 -10.61 6.54 -5.60
C TYR A 145 -9.76 5.32 -5.28
N LEU A 146 -9.11 5.31 -4.11
CA LEU A 146 -8.31 4.16 -3.67
C LEU A 146 -9.20 2.94 -3.39
N ASP A 147 -10.32 3.09 -2.68
CA ASP A 147 -11.25 1.99 -2.37
C ASP A 147 -11.80 1.34 -3.65
N VAL A 148 -12.19 2.14 -4.65
CA VAL A 148 -12.61 1.62 -5.97
C VAL A 148 -11.48 0.85 -6.65
N GLY A 149 -10.23 1.33 -6.53
CA GLY A 149 -9.04 0.65 -7.07
C GLY A 149 -8.80 -0.71 -6.40
N VAL A 150 -8.94 -0.77 -5.09
CA VAL A 150 -8.81 -1.98 -4.26
C VAL A 150 -9.83 -3.04 -4.67
N ARG A 151 -11.11 -2.69 -4.62
CA ARG A 151 -12.20 -3.63 -4.90
C ARG A 151 -12.21 -4.12 -6.33
N ARG A 152 -11.70 -3.34 -7.28
CA ARG A 152 -11.52 -3.76 -8.67
C ARG A 152 -10.63 -5.00 -8.79
N ARG A 153 -9.50 -5.02 -8.06
CA ARG A 153 -8.54 -6.13 -8.11
C ARG A 153 -9.15 -7.43 -7.59
N LEU A 154 -9.97 -7.34 -6.57
CA LEU A 154 -10.71 -8.48 -6.03
C LEU A 154 -11.73 -9.08 -7.03
N CYS A 155 -12.30 -8.24 -7.89
CA CYS A 155 -13.31 -8.69 -8.86
C CYS A 155 -12.71 -9.27 -10.16
N CYS A 156 -11.47 -8.89 -10.53
CA CYS A 156 -10.90 -9.22 -11.85
C CYS A 156 -10.20 -10.58 -11.91
N GLU A 157 -9.89 -11.21 -10.79
CA GLU A 157 -9.15 -12.49 -10.77
C GLU A 157 -9.96 -13.71 -11.24
N GLU A 158 -11.28 -13.59 -11.38
CA GLU A 158 -12.17 -14.68 -11.79
C GLU A 158 -12.81 -14.51 -13.18
N ILE A 159 -12.39 -13.54 -13.99
CA ILE A 159 -13.00 -13.32 -15.31
C ILE A 159 -12.28 -14.21 -16.33
N SER A 160 -12.84 -15.39 -16.62
CA SER A 160 -12.56 -16.13 -17.84
C SER A 160 -13.08 -15.34 -19.06
N GLU A 161 -12.47 -15.52 -20.23
CA GLU A 161 -12.77 -14.79 -21.47
C GLU A 161 -14.21 -14.95 -22.00
N GLU A 162 -15.00 -15.87 -21.45
CA GLU A 162 -16.37 -16.11 -21.87
C GLU A 162 -17.33 -15.02 -21.38
N SER A 163 -17.77 -14.22 -22.33
CA SER A 163 -18.90 -13.28 -22.22
C SER A 163 -18.86 -12.30 -21.05
N TRP A 164 -17.98 -11.31 -21.18
CA TRP A 164 -17.81 -10.16 -20.29
C TRP A 164 -19.15 -9.56 -19.75
N LEU A 165 -20.17 -9.38 -20.61
CA LEU A 165 -21.46 -8.83 -20.19
C LEU A 165 -22.29 -9.80 -19.32
N LYS A 166 -22.25 -11.11 -19.60
CA LYS A 166 -22.93 -12.12 -18.77
C LYS A 166 -22.25 -12.29 -17.42
N SER A 167 -20.91 -12.25 -17.40
CA SER A 167 -20.10 -12.27 -16.19
C SER A 167 -20.36 -11.05 -15.30
N LEU A 168 -20.46 -9.84 -15.85
CA LEU A 168 -20.82 -8.63 -15.13
C LEU A 168 -22.19 -8.76 -14.44
N LYS A 169 -23.22 -9.20 -15.16
CA LYS A 169 -24.59 -9.30 -14.62
C LYS A 169 -24.69 -10.30 -13.46
N LYS A 170 -23.99 -11.44 -13.55
CA LYS A 170 -23.97 -12.48 -12.52
C LYS A 170 -23.15 -12.07 -11.28
N LYS A 171 -22.06 -11.31 -11.47
CA LYS A 171 -21.22 -10.78 -10.38
C LYS A 171 -21.82 -9.55 -9.70
N TRP A 172 -22.60 -8.73 -10.41
CA TRP A 172 -23.31 -7.59 -9.82
C TRP A 172 -24.29 -7.98 -8.73
N GLN A 173 -24.87 -9.17 -8.82
CA GLN A 173 -25.77 -9.73 -7.80
C GLN A 173 -25.02 -10.33 -6.58
N LYS A 174 -23.72 -10.60 -6.70
CA LYS A 174 -22.90 -11.29 -5.69
C LYS A 174 -21.79 -10.43 -5.09
N LEU A 175 -21.71 -9.12 -5.41
CA LEU A 175 -20.72 -8.26 -4.76
C LEU A 175 -21.05 -8.14 -3.28
N PRO A 176 -20.20 -8.65 -2.37
CA PRO A 176 -20.48 -8.54 -0.96
C PRO A 176 -20.54 -7.06 -0.57
N VAL A 177 -21.62 -6.70 0.07
CA VAL A 177 -21.74 -5.44 0.82
C VAL A 177 -20.65 -5.49 1.87
N VAL A 178 -19.74 -4.49 1.84
CA VAL A 178 -18.71 -4.23 2.86
C VAL A 178 -18.22 -5.50 3.54
N GLU A 179 -16.97 -5.86 3.32
CA GLU A 179 -16.35 -7.01 4.01
C GLU A 179 -16.34 -6.75 5.50
N GLU A 180 -17.29 -7.36 6.21
CA GLU A 180 -17.39 -7.39 7.67
C GLU A 180 -16.72 -8.63 8.25
N GLN A 181 -16.05 -9.44 7.42
CA GLN A 181 -15.43 -10.70 7.83
C GLN A 181 -13.95 -10.73 7.46
N ILE A 182 -13.19 -11.47 8.25
CA ILE A 182 -11.79 -11.78 7.89
C ILE A 182 -11.83 -12.59 6.60
N THR A 183 -11.19 -12.07 5.56
CA THR A 183 -11.08 -12.77 4.28
C THR A 183 -9.62 -13.06 3.95
N THR A 184 -9.39 -14.13 3.20
CA THR A 184 -8.10 -14.48 2.61
C THR A 184 -8.14 -14.14 1.11
N GLN A 185 -6.99 -13.90 0.49
CA GLN A 185 -6.80 -13.56 -0.93
C GLN A 185 -6.74 -12.07 -1.28
N HIS A 186 -6.48 -11.21 -0.31
CA HIS A 186 -6.26 -9.78 -0.59
C HIS A 186 -4.82 -9.49 -1.03
N ASP A 187 -4.71 -8.54 -1.95
CA ASP A 187 -3.44 -7.92 -2.28
C ASP A 187 -2.93 -7.08 -1.10
N LEU A 188 -1.63 -6.97 -0.95
CA LEU A 188 -1.00 -6.03 0.00
C LEU A 188 -1.35 -4.57 -0.28
N GLU A 189 -1.83 -4.24 -1.44
CA GLU A 189 -2.30 -2.95 -2.01
C GLU A 189 -1.64 -1.67 -1.49
N ALA A 190 -1.37 -1.63 -0.20
CA ALA A 190 -0.49 -0.71 0.48
C ALA A 190 0.18 -1.49 1.59
N ALA A 191 1.44 -1.82 1.46
CA ALA A 191 2.19 -2.47 2.54
C ALA A 191 2.29 -1.59 3.80
N GLY A 192 2.05 -0.27 3.68
CA GLY A 192 1.69 0.56 4.81
C GLY A 192 0.33 0.12 5.37
N GLY A 193 0.27 -0.26 6.66
CA GLY A 193 -0.91 -0.83 7.30
C GLY A 193 -0.98 -2.36 7.23
N ALA A 194 0.11 -3.03 6.86
CA ALA A 194 0.23 -4.48 6.93
C ALA A 194 1.23 -4.90 8.02
N ALA A 195 0.97 -6.07 8.61
CA ALA A 195 1.90 -6.74 9.53
C ALA A 195 2.28 -8.13 9.00
N PHE A 196 3.52 -8.50 9.23
CA PHE A 196 4.16 -9.70 8.69
C PHE A 196 4.83 -10.49 9.82
N LYS A 197 4.72 -11.82 9.82
CA LYS A 197 5.70 -12.62 10.53
C LYS A 197 7.06 -12.49 9.82
N ARG A 198 8.14 -12.27 10.56
CA ARG A 198 9.50 -12.07 9.99
C ARG A 198 9.91 -13.19 9.02
N GLY A 199 9.49 -14.43 9.28
CA GLY A 199 9.76 -15.58 8.43
C GLY A 199 9.31 -15.43 6.97
N VAL A 200 8.34 -14.55 6.68
CA VAL A 200 7.91 -14.24 5.31
C VAL A 200 9.08 -13.76 4.47
N PHE A 201 9.89 -12.86 5.01
CA PHE A 201 11.02 -12.26 4.26
C PHE A 201 12.15 -13.26 3.99
N LYS A 202 12.23 -14.36 4.76
CA LYS A 202 13.13 -15.48 4.44
C LYS A 202 12.63 -16.26 3.23
N THR A 203 11.31 -16.41 3.08
CA THR A 203 10.68 -17.22 2.01
C THR A 203 10.57 -16.44 0.70
N VAL A 204 10.07 -15.20 0.74
CA VAL A 204 9.79 -14.42 -0.47
C VAL A 204 10.81 -13.33 -0.76
N GLY A 205 11.79 -13.11 0.13
CA GLY A 205 12.76 -12.02 0.04
C GLY A 205 12.19 -10.65 0.44
N LEU A 206 13.03 -9.63 0.39
CA LEU A 206 12.69 -8.25 0.72
C LEU A 206 11.92 -7.56 -0.41
N PHE A 207 11.53 -6.31 -0.21
CA PHE A 207 10.92 -5.48 -1.25
C PHE A 207 11.93 -5.21 -2.38
N ASP A 208 11.47 -5.22 -3.63
CA ASP A 208 12.32 -4.94 -4.78
C ASP A 208 12.62 -3.44 -4.87
N GLU A 209 13.88 -3.08 -4.64
CA GLU A 209 14.37 -1.70 -4.61
C GLU A 209 14.33 -1.00 -5.97
N SER A 210 14.24 -1.75 -7.06
CA SER A 210 14.08 -1.19 -8.42
C SER A 210 12.66 -0.66 -8.68
N LEU A 211 11.68 -1.08 -7.86
CA LEU A 211 10.27 -0.74 -8.00
C LEU A 211 9.85 0.33 -6.99
N LEU A 212 10.11 1.60 -7.26
CA LEU A 212 9.84 2.71 -6.33
C LEU A 212 8.36 2.88 -5.94
N ARG A 213 7.43 2.37 -6.77
CA ARG A 213 5.97 2.31 -6.50
C ARG A 213 5.39 1.16 -7.31
N ALA A 214 5.07 0.09 -6.74
CA ALA A 214 4.52 -1.19 -7.18
C ALA A 214 5.29 -2.33 -6.50
N GLU A 215 6.14 -1.99 -5.54
CA GLU A 215 6.88 -2.91 -4.69
C GLU A 215 5.96 -3.79 -3.85
N ASP A 216 4.79 -3.27 -3.46
CA ASP A 216 3.71 -4.00 -2.78
C ASP A 216 2.99 -4.99 -3.72
N THR A 217 2.76 -4.60 -4.97
CA THR A 217 2.22 -5.49 -6.01
C THR A 217 3.18 -6.62 -6.33
N ASP A 218 4.48 -6.33 -6.40
CA ASP A 218 5.54 -7.32 -6.59
C ASP A 218 5.60 -8.29 -5.39
N MET A 219 5.59 -7.76 -4.19
CA MET A 219 5.54 -8.57 -2.96
C MET A 219 4.31 -9.48 -2.94
N THR A 220 3.13 -8.96 -3.26
CA THR A 220 1.89 -9.76 -3.39
C THR A 220 2.06 -10.90 -4.36
N ARG A 221 2.63 -10.65 -5.55
CA ARG A 221 2.88 -11.69 -6.55
C ARG A 221 3.79 -12.80 -6.02
N ARG A 222 4.86 -12.42 -5.30
CA ARG A 222 5.79 -13.40 -4.71
C ARG A 222 5.16 -14.18 -3.57
N LEU A 223 4.36 -13.55 -2.71
CA LEU A 223 3.60 -14.23 -1.66
C LEU A 223 2.67 -15.30 -2.26
N ARG A 224 1.91 -14.95 -3.30
CA ARG A 224 1.01 -15.87 -4.00
C ARG A 224 1.76 -17.04 -4.64
N ALA A 225 2.91 -16.78 -5.27
CA ALA A 225 3.73 -17.83 -5.88
C ALA A 225 4.24 -18.86 -4.86
N GLN A 226 4.32 -18.48 -3.57
CA GLN A 226 4.67 -19.37 -2.45
C GLN A 226 3.43 -19.89 -1.69
N GLY A 227 2.22 -19.67 -2.19
CA GLY A 227 0.98 -20.08 -1.51
C GLY A 227 0.70 -19.35 -0.19
N ILE A 228 1.38 -18.23 0.08
CA ILE A 228 1.18 -17.44 1.29
C ILE A 228 -0.01 -16.51 1.10
N LEU A 229 -1.05 -16.70 1.92
CA LEU A 229 -2.25 -15.87 1.90
C LEU A 229 -2.03 -14.57 2.67
N VAL A 230 -2.59 -13.49 2.15
CA VAL A 230 -2.72 -12.21 2.84
C VAL A 230 -4.12 -12.17 3.47
N TYR A 231 -4.18 -11.97 4.77
CA TYR A 231 -5.44 -11.82 5.49
C TYR A 231 -5.85 -10.35 5.52
N TYR A 232 -7.13 -10.09 5.27
CA TYR A 232 -7.73 -8.77 5.49
C TYR A 232 -8.50 -8.77 6.79
N TYR A 233 -8.18 -7.82 7.68
CA TYR A 233 -8.82 -7.68 8.98
C TYR A 233 -9.63 -6.37 9.02
N PRO A 234 -10.97 -6.41 8.85
CA PRO A 234 -11.81 -5.22 8.72
C PRO A 234 -12.16 -4.55 10.05
N TYR A 235 -12.04 -5.29 11.17
CA TYR A 235 -12.54 -4.86 12.47
C TYR A 235 -11.68 -3.78 13.14
N HIS A 236 -10.45 -3.59 12.68
CA HIS A 236 -9.56 -2.53 13.14
C HIS A 236 -9.24 -1.59 11.99
N GLN A 237 -9.35 -0.28 12.25
CA GLN A 237 -9.24 0.75 11.23
C GLN A 237 -8.00 1.60 11.46
N ILE A 238 -7.19 1.75 10.42
CA ILE A 238 -6.10 2.71 10.35
C ILE A 238 -6.64 3.98 9.70
N ARG A 239 -6.52 5.13 10.36
CA ARG A 239 -6.98 6.42 9.86
C ARG A 239 -5.85 7.09 9.08
N HIS A 240 -6.04 7.29 7.78
CA HIS A 240 -5.07 7.89 6.88
C HIS A 240 -5.36 9.37 6.65
N ARG A 241 -4.38 10.22 6.94
CA ARG A 241 -4.41 11.66 6.64
C ARG A 241 -4.03 11.89 5.20
N TYR A 242 -5.02 12.11 4.35
CA TYR A 242 -4.74 12.40 2.94
C TYR A 242 -4.11 13.77 2.74
N GLY A 243 -4.54 14.79 3.47
CA GLY A 243 -3.97 16.15 3.65
C GLY A 243 -3.35 16.84 2.42
N ARG A 244 -3.68 16.40 1.19
CA ARG A 244 -3.03 16.82 -0.05
C ARG A 244 -3.97 17.66 -0.89
N SER A 245 -3.40 18.61 -1.62
CA SER A 245 -4.14 19.30 -2.67
C SER A 245 -4.45 18.33 -3.82
N ILE A 246 -5.48 18.63 -4.62
CA ILE A 246 -5.80 17.88 -5.85
C ILE A 246 -4.57 17.77 -6.76
N PHE A 247 -3.79 18.85 -6.88
CA PHE A 247 -2.55 18.87 -7.67
C PHE A 247 -1.53 17.84 -7.17
N ALA A 248 -1.33 17.75 -5.85
CA ALA A 248 -0.43 16.77 -5.26
C ALA A 248 -0.89 15.32 -5.53
N THR A 249 -2.20 15.07 -5.45
CA THR A 249 -2.79 13.77 -5.77
C THR A 249 -2.62 13.41 -7.25
N VAL A 250 -2.85 14.34 -8.16
CA VAL A 250 -2.63 14.16 -9.61
C VAL A 250 -1.17 13.84 -9.91
N SER A 251 -0.23 14.59 -9.33
CA SER A 251 1.22 14.35 -9.47
C SER A 251 1.62 12.96 -8.95
N GLN A 252 1.06 12.54 -7.82
CA GLN A 252 1.29 11.21 -7.28
C GLN A 252 0.71 10.10 -8.17
N CYS A 253 -0.46 10.32 -8.77
CA CYS A 253 -1.06 9.40 -9.74
C CYS A 253 -0.18 9.24 -10.97
N PHE A 254 0.37 10.35 -11.50
CA PHE A 254 1.33 10.32 -12.61
C PHE A 254 2.59 9.52 -12.26
N ALA A 255 3.20 9.80 -11.11
CA ALA A 255 4.36 9.06 -10.62
C ALA A 255 4.06 7.56 -10.43
N SER A 256 2.88 7.22 -9.93
CA SER A 256 2.43 5.82 -9.79
C SER A 256 2.30 5.13 -11.14
N GLY A 257 1.79 5.84 -12.15
CA GLY A 257 1.71 5.35 -13.54
C GLY A 257 3.08 5.01 -14.11
N ARG A 258 4.05 5.94 -13.98
CA ARG A 258 5.43 5.72 -14.42
C ARG A 258 6.06 4.45 -13.82
N ASN A 259 5.85 4.21 -12.56
CA ASN A 259 6.44 3.07 -11.87
C ASN A 259 5.70 1.75 -12.17
N ARG A 260 4.39 1.80 -12.48
CA ARG A 260 3.66 0.62 -12.99
C ARG A 260 4.25 0.09 -14.29
N TRP A 261 4.74 0.96 -15.18
CA TRP A 261 5.43 0.51 -16.38
C TRP A 261 6.65 -0.34 -16.05
N ARG A 262 7.48 0.07 -15.05
CA ARG A 262 8.65 -0.71 -14.61
C ARG A 262 8.26 -2.11 -14.13
N TYR A 263 7.19 -2.21 -13.34
CA TYR A 263 6.65 -3.49 -12.89
C TYR A 263 6.22 -4.37 -14.07
N TYR A 264 5.47 -3.82 -15.04
CA TYR A 264 5.08 -4.59 -16.22
C TYR A 264 6.28 -5.05 -17.03
N ASN A 265 7.24 -4.17 -17.28
CA ASN A 265 8.45 -4.49 -18.03
C ASN A 265 9.30 -5.58 -17.35
N LYS A 266 9.29 -5.64 -16.02
CA LYS A 266 9.97 -6.70 -15.25
C LYS A 266 9.36 -8.09 -15.49
N TYR A 267 8.04 -8.19 -15.67
CA TYR A 267 7.33 -9.47 -15.73
C TYR A 267 6.75 -9.82 -17.11
N SER A 268 6.91 -8.97 -18.12
CA SER A 268 6.52 -9.29 -19.49
C SER A 268 7.70 -9.93 -20.23
N ASN A 269 7.53 -11.17 -20.67
CA ASN A 269 8.53 -11.87 -21.50
C ASN A 269 8.50 -11.45 -22.98
N ASP A 270 7.45 -10.73 -23.41
CA ASP A 270 7.25 -10.28 -24.78
C ASP A 270 7.15 -8.78 -24.90
N SER A 271 7.38 -8.25 -26.11
CA SER A 271 7.08 -6.86 -26.45
C SER A 271 5.62 -6.57 -26.11
N VAL A 272 5.39 -5.88 -25.00
CA VAL A 272 4.04 -5.56 -24.51
C VAL A 272 3.30 -4.80 -25.58
N ASP A 273 2.25 -5.41 -26.14
CA ASP A 273 1.31 -4.71 -26.99
C ASP A 273 0.56 -3.68 -26.15
N LEU A 274 1.08 -2.45 -26.17
CA LEU A 274 0.54 -1.33 -25.41
C LEU A 274 -0.94 -1.06 -25.72
N PHE A 275 -1.38 -1.36 -26.95
CA PHE A 275 -2.78 -1.17 -27.36
C PHE A 275 -3.69 -2.24 -26.79
N ARG A 276 -3.27 -3.49 -26.79
CA ARG A 276 -4.02 -4.60 -26.14
C ARG A 276 -4.13 -4.37 -24.64
N LEU A 277 -3.03 -4.00 -24.00
CA LEU A 277 -3.01 -3.70 -22.57
C LEU A 277 -3.90 -2.50 -22.22
N ALA A 278 -3.91 -1.44 -23.05
CA ALA A 278 -4.79 -0.29 -22.88
C ALA A 278 -6.27 -0.65 -23.06
N GLY A 279 -6.60 -1.44 -24.10
CA GLY A 279 -7.98 -1.86 -24.39
C GLY A 279 -8.59 -2.75 -23.30
N TRP A 280 -7.85 -3.74 -22.83
CA TRP A 280 -8.28 -4.60 -21.73
C TRP A 280 -8.53 -3.81 -20.44
N ARG A 281 -7.65 -2.87 -20.11
CA ARG A 281 -7.79 -2.02 -18.93
C ARG A 281 -8.95 -1.01 -19.00
N ILE A 282 -9.36 -0.58 -20.18
CA ILE A 282 -10.56 0.27 -20.32
C ILE A 282 -11.82 -0.51 -19.90
N LYS A 283 -11.96 -1.76 -20.35
CA LYS A 283 -13.09 -2.62 -19.97
C LYS A 283 -13.17 -2.85 -18.46
N GLU A 284 -12.04 -3.14 -17.81
CA GLU A 284 -11.97 -3.29 -16.36
C GLU A 284 -12.42 -2.03 -15.61
N LYS A 285 -12.03 -0.85 -16.11
CA LYS A 285 -12.32 0.42 -15.45
C LYS A 285 -13.77 0.83 -15.58
N ILE A 286 -14.36 0.62 -16.74
CA ILE A 286 -15.80 0.78 -16.91
C ILE A 286 -16.54 -0.13 -15.92
N GLY A 287 -16.13 -1.39 -15.79
CA GLY A 287 -16.70 -2.31 -14.80
C GLY A 287 -16.55 -1.82 -13.36
N ALA A 288 -15.38 -1.27 -12.99
CA ALA A 288 -15.14 -0.71 -11.65
C ALA A 288 -16.01 0.53 -11.38
N LEU A 289 -16.14 1.44 -12.34
CA LEU A 289 -17.00 2.62 -12.23
C LEU A 289 -18.49 2.26 -12.11
N LEU A 290 -18.96 1.31 -12.91
CA LEU A 290 -20.33 0.81 -12.82
C LEU A 290 -20.59 0.13 -11.46
N SER A 291 -19.65 -0.65 -10.97
CA SER A 291 -19.72 -1.26 -9.64
C SER A 291 -19.74 -0.20 -8.52
N ALA A 292 -18.93 0.85 -8.63
CA ALA A 292 -18.92 1.96 -7.68
C ALA A 292 -20.22 2.75 -7.71
N PHE A 293 -20.77 3.02 -8.89
CA PHE A 293 -22.09 3.66 -9.07
C PHE A 293 -23.21 2.84 -8.41
N TRP A 294 -23.23 1.52 -8.66
CA TRP A 294 -24.27 0.66 -8.10
C TRP A 294 -24.26 0.63 -6.58
N ARG A 295 -23.08 0.58 -5.97
CA ARG A 295 -22.92 0.66 -4.51
C ARG A 295 -23.33 2.02 -3.96
N ALA A 296 -22.94 3.10 -4.62
CA ALA A 296 -23.36 4.44 -4.24
C ALA A 296 -24.90 4.55 -4.27
N ARG A 297 -25.54 3.92 -5.24
CA ARG A 297 -27.01 3.85 -5.30
C ARG A 297 -27.62 3.08 -4.13
N GLN A 298 -27.04 1.92 -3.77
CA GLN A 298 -27.51 1.13 -2.62
C GLN A 298 -27.31 1.85 -1.29
N ALA A 299 -26.22 2.60 -1.16
CA ALA A 299 -25.89 3.38 0.04
C ALA A 299 -26.57 4.76 0.09
N GLY A 300 -27.40 5.14 -0.92
CA GLY A 300 -28.02 6.46 -0.99
C GLY A 300 -27.05 7.62 -1.30
N SER A 301 -25.82 7.32 -1.72
CA SER A 301 -24.72 8.29 -1.92
C SER A 301 -24.41 8.60 -3.40
N VAL A 302 -25.40 8.48 -4.28
CA VAL A 302 -25.23 8.73 -5.73
C VAL A 302 -24.72 10.14 -6.02
N ARG A 303 -25.18 11.15 -5.23
CA ARG A 303 -24.71 12.54 -5.40
C ARG A 303 -23.20 12.66 -5.18
N GLU A 304 -22.67 12.01 -4.16
CA GLU A 304 -21.24 11.97 -3.89
C GLU A 304 -20.47 11.28 -4.99
N PHE A 305 -20.95 10.14 -5.48
CA PHE A 305 -20.34 9.45 -6.61
C PHE A 305 -20.23 10.37 -7.84
N LEU A 306 -21.32 11.05 -8.21
CA LEU A 306 -21.31 11.99 -9.35
C LEU A 306 -20.36 13.16 -9.13
N LEU A 307 -20.28 13.68 -7.90
CA LEU A 307 -19.35 14.75 -7.52
C LEU A 307 -17.88 14.30 -7.63
N TYR A 308 -17.56 13.04 -7.28
CA TYR A 308 -16.21 12.52 -7.30
C TYR A 308 -15.76 12.06 -8.70
N LEU A 309 -16.70 11.75 -9.59
CA LEU A 309 -16.42 11.18 -10.91
C LEU A 309 -15.42 11.98 -11.75
N PRO A 310 -15.49 13.33 -11.86
CA PRO A 310 -14.50 14.12 -12.60
C PRO A 310 -13.08 13.94 -12.04
N PHE A 311 -12.94 13.91 -10.71
CA PHE A 311 -11.64 13.74 -10.05
C PHE A 311 -11.10 12.33 -10.24
N MET A 312 -11.95 11.32 -10.18
CA MET A 312 -11.57 9.94 -10.49
C MET A 312 -11.06 9.82 -11.92
N CYS A 313 -11.74 10.45 -12.88
CA CYS A 313 -11.30 10.50 -14.28
C CYS A 313 -9.94 11.23 -14.41
N LEU A 314 -9.75 12.33 -13.71
CA LEU A 314 -8.50 13.09 -13.69
C LEU A 314 -7.34 12.26 -13.12
N PHE A 315 -7.54 11.63 -11.97
CA PHE A 315 -6.53 10.78 -11.31
C PHE A 315 -6.14 9.60 -12.19
N GLU A 316 -7.14 8.97 -12.80
CA GLU A 316 -6.93 7.85 -13.70
C GLU A 316 -6.20 8.24 -14.98
N THR A 317 -6.59 9.36 -15.59
CA THR A 317 -5.91 9.89 -16.78
C THR A 317 -4.46 10.23 -16.48
N SER A 318 -4.20 10.88 -15.35
CA SER A 318 -2.84 11.17 -14.88
C SER A 318 -2.01 9.89 -14.72
N THR A 319 -2.57 8.84 -14.12
CA THR A 319 -1.90 7.54 -13.99
C THR A 319 -1.56 6.93 -15.35
N LYS A 320 -2.47 7.01 -16.32
CA LYS A 320 -2.22 6.50 -17.68
C LYS A 320 -1.15 7.29 -18.40
N LEU A 321 -1.21 8.62 -18.32
CA LEU A 321 -0.19 9.49 -18.90
C LEU A 321 1.20 9.15 -18.36
N GLY A 322 1.34 8.96 -17.06
CA GLY A 322 2.59 8.54 -16.45
C GLY A 322 3.08 7.18 -16.96
N PHE A 323 2.18 6.22 -17.12
CA PHE A 323 2.51 4.90 -17.66
C PHE A 323 3.02 4.98 -19.11
N PHE A 324 2.29 5.64 -20.01
CA PHE A 324 2.69 5.78 -21.41
C PHE A 324 3.95 6.61 -21.56
N TRP A 325 4.12 7.66 -20.77
CA TRP A 325 5.35 8.45 -20.75
C TRP A 325 6.58 7.58 -20.45
N SER A 326 6.49 6.72 -19.44
CA SER A 326 7.60 5.83 -19.10
C SER A 326 7.86 4.78 -20.17
N ALA A 327 6.80 4.27 -20.82
CA ALA A 327 6.90 3.30 -21.92
C ALA A 327 7.60 3.89 -23.14
N LEU A 328 7.27 5.13 -23.51
CA LEU A 328 7.90 5.84 -24.63
C LEU A 328 9.38 6.11 -24.38
N LEU A 329 9.73 6.56 -23.16
CA LEU A 329 11.13 6.82 -22.81
C LEU A 329 11.98 5.55 -22.79
N SER A 330 11.41 4.40 -22.41
CA SER A 330 12.14 3.13 -22.42
C SER A 330 12.44 2.63 -23.82
N LYS A 331 11.51 2.82 -24.79
CA LYS A 331 11.74 2.47 -26.21
C LYS A 331 12.84 3.33 -26.83
N LYS A 332 12.92 4.62 -26.48
CA LYS A 332 13.97 5.53 -26.98
C LYS A 332 15.38 5.10 -26.53
N LYS A 333 15.52 4.69 -25.27
CA LYS A 333 16.80 4.18 -24.75
C LYS A 333 17.26 2.86 -25.39
N GLY A 334 16.33 1.99 -25.77
CA GLY A 334 16.63 0.75 -26.48
C GLY A 334 17.06 1.00 -27.95
N ALA A 335 16.48 2.00 -28.61
CA ALA A 335 16.87 2.37 -29.99
C ALA A 335 18.27 3.01 -30.07
N ASP A 336 18.64 3.84 -29.06
CA ASP A 336 19.97 4.48 -29.01
C ASP A 336 21.10 3.47 -28.68
N SER A 337 20.78 2.35 -28.01
CA SER A 337 21.78 1.32 -27.68
C SER A 337 22.07 0.36 -28.84
N THR A 338 21.15 0.22 -29.80
CA THR A 338 21.32 -0.63 -31.00
C THR A 338 21.91 0.11 -32.21
N GLY A 339 22.05 1.43 -32.14
CA GLY A 339 22.61 2.27 -33.21
C GLY A 339 24.11 2.56 -33.09
N ARG A 340 24.83 1.92 -32.14
CA ARG A 340 26.29 2.01 -31.98
C ARG A 340 26.90 0.61 -31.98
N SER A 341 26.89 -0.02 -33.12
CA SER A 341 27.73 -1.18 -33.45
C SER A 341 28.35 -1.00 -34.81
#